data_7ed739d1cec5b1058088d71cf9ac8349
#
_entry.id   7ed739d1cec5b1058088d71cf9ac8349
#
_cell.length_a   1.000
_cell.length_b   1.000
_cell.length_c   1.000
_cell.angle_alpha   90.00
_cell.angle_beta   90.00
_cell.angle_gamma   90.00
#
_symmetry.space_group_name_H-M   'P 1'
#
loop_
_entity.id
_entity.type
_entity.pdbx_description
1 polymer ?
#
loop_
_entity_poly.entity_id
_entity_poly.type
_entity_poly.pdbx_seq_one_letter_code
_entity_poly.pdbx_strand_id
1 'polypeptide(L)'
;MNTCIGPHVFKMKNHIYIHFPAWRKWNAAEFAALFVNIADTASAMGADALKCDASRITALAAMKTQLTEIVAQSKASALTKKITEKDDQLDALVASLMATVKAMLTVPVASLMDAAQELSAMLSPYKSVHRLSYVEQLQMIDGMLMDIEKHDAAVKALGLSNVVEQITVTKAELGILIEQRKAEAIESDMGKIETLRMEAVTLLEAMLSEVYAHHMLEASEASAQFFNFVDATLTNAETALAVRTAKRSKKQEEEEETMNV
;
A
#
# COMPACT_ATOMS: atom_id res chain seq x y z
N MET A 1 24.26 -35.63 -9.30
CA MET A 1 23.65 -35.03 -8.08
C MET A 1 22.68 -33.98 -8.53
N ASN A 2 21.35 -34.21 -8.35
CA ASN A 2 20.31 -33.22 -8.68
C ASN A 2 20.34 -32.15 -7.60
N THR A 3 21.04 -31.03 -7.87
CA THR A 3 20.84 -29.83 -7.05
C THR A 3 19.41 -29.35 -7.30
N CYS A 4 18.55 -29.44 -6.27
CA CYS A 4 17.25 -28.82 -6.26
C CYS A 4 17.44 -27.30 -6.44
N ILE A 5 17.28 -26.83 -7.66
CA ILE A 5 17.08 -25.42 -7.95
C ILE A 5 15.66 -25.11 -7.48
N GLY A 6 15.48 -24.06 -6.69
CA GLY A 6 14.27 -23.78 -5.96
C GLY A 6 12.96 -23.64 -6.76
N PRO A 7 11.83 -23.41 -6.12
CA PRO A 7 10.49 -23.50 -6.71
C PRO A 7 10.21 -22.54 -7.86
N HIS A 8 11.10 -21.58 -8.09
CA HIS A 8 10.98 -20.57 -9.16
C HIS A 8 11.60 -21.00 -10.49
N VAL A 9 12.22 -22.18 -10.55
CA VAL A 9 12.85 -22.71 -11.76
C VAL A 9 11.96 -23.85 -12.29
N PHE A 10 11.19 -23.56 -13.32
CA PHE A 10 10.39 -24.60 -14.00
C PHE A 10 11.26 -25.46 -14.89
N LYS A 11 11.42 -26.74 -14.55
CA LYS A 11 11.97 -27.75 -15.47
C LYS A 11 10.94 -28.08 -16.54
N MET A 12 11.00 -27.46 -17.70
CA MET A 12 10.56 -28.15 -18.90
C MET A 12 11.62 -29.17 -19.32
N LYS A 13 11.23 -30.32 -19.84
CA LYS A 13 12.08 -31.51 -20.06
C LYS A 13 13.45 -31.26 -20.73
N ASN A 14 13.67 -30.10 -21.34
CA ASN A 14 14.96 -29.70 -21.94
C ASN A 14 15.28 -28.20 -21.85
N HIS A 15 14.51 -27.38 -21.10
CA HIS A 15 14.79 -25.96 -20.93
C HIS A 15 14.46 -25.53 -19.51
N ILE A 16 15.36 -24.75 -18.91
CA ILE A 16 15.10 -24.11 -17.62
C ILE A 16 14.68 -22.68 -17.90
N TYR A 17 13.49 -22.36 -17.46
CA TYR A 17 12.96 -21.01 -17.51
C TYR A 17 13.03 -20.40 -16.13
N ILE A 18 13.77 -19.32 -16.01
CA ILE A 18 13.71 -18.45 -14.84
C ILE A 18 12.61 -17.44 -15.11
N HIS A 19 11.54 -17.55 -14.39
CA HIS A 19 10.34 -16.73 -14.59
C HIS A 19 9.90 -16.10 -13.29
N PHE A 20 9.50 -14.83 -13.34
CA PHE A 20 8.92 -14.08 -12.21
C PHE A 20 7.38 -14.02 -12.32
N PRO A 21 6.65 -15.10 -12.00
CA PRO A 21 5.23 -15.21 -12.34
C PRO A 21 4.34 -14.28 -11.55
N ALA A 22 4.79 -13.82 -10.40
CA ALA A 22 3.98 -13.05 -9.45
C ALA A 22 4.35 -11.56 -9.34
N TRP A 23 5.27 -11.05 -10.18
CA TRP A 23 5.79 -9.69 -10.03
C TRP A 23 4.70 -8.60 -10.04
N ARG A 24 3.58 -8.81 -10.73
CA ARG A 24 2.44 -7.89 -10.75
C ARG A 24 1.67 -7.82 -9.44
N LYS A 25 1.78 -8.83 -8.59
CA LYS A 25 1.10 -8.89 -7.28
C LYS A 25 1.84 -8.09 -6.21
N TRP A 26 3.13 -7.84 -6.38
CA TRP A 26 3.91 -6.98 -5.49
C TRP A 26 3.58 -5.52 -5.78
N ASN A 27 3.51 -4.67 -4.76
CA ASN A 27 3.44 -3.24 -4.98
C ASN A 27 4.79 -2.70 -5.51
N ALA A 28 4.80 -1.43 -5.97
CA ALA A 28 5.99 -0.85 -6.59
C ALA A 28 7.22 -0.86 -5.66
N ALA A 29 7.02 -0.58 -4.36
CA ALA A 29 8.10 -0.56 -3.39
C ALA A 29 8.65 -1.96 -3.08
N GLU A 30 7.77 -2.96 -2.95
CA GLU A 30 8.15 -4.37 -2.75
C GLU A 30 8.94 -4.90 -3.95
N PHE A 31 8.47 -4.62 -5.17
CA PHE A 31 9.15 -5.00 -6.39
C PHE A 31 10.52 -4.32 -6.51
N ALA A 32 10.59 -3.01 -6.27
CA ALA A 32 11.85 -2.27 -6.32
C ALA A 32 12.87 -2.80 -5.30
N ALA A 33 12.43 -3.10 -4.06
CA ALA A 33 13.30 -3.68 -3.04
C ALA A 33 13.85 -5.05 -3.45
N LEU A 34 13.00 -5.93 -4.02
CA LEU A 34 13.42 -7.21 -4.56
C LEU A 34 14.46 -7.04 -5.67
N PHE A 35 14.17 -6.17 -6.65
CA PHE A 35 15.08 -5.90 -7.76
C PHE A 35 16.42 -5.35 -7.29
N VAL A 36 16.41 -4.37 -6.37
CA VAL A 36 17.60 -3.75 -5.78
C VAL A 36 18.48 -4.82 -5.13
N ASN A 37 17.91 -5.70 -4.30
CA ASN A 37 18.66 -6.75 -3.63
C ASN A 37 19.38 -7.68 -4.63
N ILE A 38 18.70 -8.10 -5.69
CA ILE A 38 19.29 -8.98 -6.71
C ILE A 38 20.35 -8.22 -7.52
N ALA A 39 20.08 -6.97 -7.93
CA ALA A 39 21.02 -6.15 -8.70
C ALA A 39 22.29 -5.83 -7.90
N ASP A 40 22.17 -5.53 -6.60
CA ASP A 40 23.31 -5.26 -5.72
C ASP A 40 24.18 -6.50 -5.53
N THR A 41 23.55 -7.66 -5.33
CA THR A 41 24.28 -8.92 -5.20
C THR A 41 25.00 -9.28 -6.51
N ALA A 42 24.31 -9.13 -7.66
CA ALA A 42 24.93 -9.35 -8.96
C ALA A 42 26.13 -8.40 -9.20
N SER A 43 25.96 -7.13 -8.84
CA SER A 43 27.04 -6.13 -8.95
C SER A 43 28.22 -6.42 -8.03
N ALA A 44 27.97 -6.86 -6.81
CA ALA A 44 28.99 -7.22 -5.83
C ALA A 44 29.81 -8.46 -6.26
N MET A 45 29.15 -9.44 -6.89
CA MET A 45 29.82 -10.63 -7.40
C MET A 45 30.59 -10.36 -8.70
N GLY A 46 30.07 -9.45 -9.53
CA GLY A 46 30.67 -9.03 -10.79
C GLY A 46 30.46 -10.00 -11.97
N ALA A 47 30.59 -9.46 -13.18
CA ALA A 47 30.30 -10.16 -14.42
C ALA A 47 31.21 -11.40 -14.64
N ASP A 48 32.49 -11.29 -14.29
CA ASP A 48 33.44 -12.38 -14.47
C ASP A 48 33.12 -13.60 -13.61
N ALA A 49 32.73 -13.39 -12.35
CA ALA A 49 32.37 -14.47 -11.43
C ALA A 49 31.04 -15.13 -11.83
N LEU A 50 30.08 -14.33 -12.32
CA LEU A 50 28.77 -14.79 -12.78
C LEU A 50 28.80 -15.32 -14.21
N LYS A 51 29.91 -15.11 -14.95
CA LYS A 51 30.06 -15.51 -16.37
C LYS A 51 28.94 -14.91 -17.24
N CYS A 52 28.59 -13.61 -17.01
CA CYS A 52 27.61 -12.88 -17.81
C CYS A 52 28.28 -11.64 -18.44
N ASP A 53 27.60 -11.05 -19.44
CA ASP A 53 28.08 -9.83 -20.05
C ASP A 53 28.08 -8.67 -19.03
N ALA A 54 29.18 -7.93 -18.94
CA ALA A 54 29.32 -6.78 -18.05
C ALA A 54 28.26 -5.69 -18.30
N SER A 55 27.77 -5.60 -19.54
CA SER A 55 26.66 -4.69 -19.87
C SER A 55 25.38 -5.02 -19.13
N ARG A 56 25.15 -6.30 -18.78
CA ARG A 56 24.00 -6.74 -17.96
C ARG A 56 24.06 -6.13 -16.56
N ILE A 57 25.22 -6.22 -15.92
CA ILE A 57 25.43 -5.64 -14.58
C ILE A 57 25.23 -4.11 -14.62
N THR A 58 25.79 -3.45 -15.64
CA THR A 58 25.61 -2.01 -15.82
C THR A 58 24.15 -1.63 -16.03
N ALA A 59 23.41 -2.40 -16.84
CA ALA A 59 21.99 -2.17 -17.09
C ALA A 59 21.13 -2.38 -15.82
N LEU A 60 21.45 -3.42 -15.00
CA LEU A 60 20.79 -3.63 -13.72
C LEU A 60 21.02 -2.46 -12.76
N ALA A 61 22.24 -1.93 -12.70
CA ALA A 61 22.55 -0.77 -11.85
C ALA A 61 21.79 0.50 -12.30
N ALA A 62 21.68 0.73 -13.60
CA ALA A 62 20.90 1.84 -14.15
C ALA A 62 19.39 1.69 -13.83
N MET A 63 18.83 0.50 -14.04
CA MET A 63 17.42 0.20 -13.75
C MET A 63 17.13 0.32 -12.25
N LYS A 64 18.02 -0.12 -11.36
CA LYS A 64 17.93 0.07 -9.92
C LYS A 64 17.75 1.54 -9.57
N THR A 65 18.56 2.43 -10.17
CA THR A 65 18.46 3.88 -9.93
C THR A 65 17.08 4.40 -10.33
N GLN A 66 16.61 4.07 -11.54
CA GLN A 66 15.31 4.51 -12.04
C GLN A 66 14.14 4.02 -11.17
N LEU A 67 14.15 2.74 -10.77
CA LEU A 67 13.12 2.18 -9.88
C LEU A 67 13.13 2.83 -8.50
N THR A 68 14.31 3.11 -7.96
CA THR A 68 14.45 3.77 -6.66
C THR A 68 13.91 5.19 -6.71
N GLU A 69 14.26 5.95 -7.75
CA GLU A 69 13.81 7.33 -7.95
C GLU A 69 12.29 7.42 -8.11
N ILE A 70 11.69 6.58 -8.96
CA ILE A 70 10.25 6.62 -9.21
C ILE A 70 9.44 6.22 -7.96
N VAL A 71 9.93 5.26 -7.16
CA VAL A 71 9.31 4.89 -5.87
C VAL A 71 9.46 6.02 -4.85
N ALA A 72 10.61 6.70 -4.81
CA ALA A 72 10.81 7.84 -3.92
C ALA A 72 9.89 9.01 -4.29
N GLN A 73 9.76 9.33 -5.57
CA GLN A 73 8.84 10.36 -6.08
C GLN A 73 7.39 10.06 -5.72
N SER A 74 6.94 8.82 -5.87
CA SER A 74 5.57 8.44 -5.52
C SER A 74 5.24 8.59 -4.03
N LYS A 75 6.23 8.47 -3.15
CA LYS A 75 6.09 8.68 -1.69
C LYS A 75 6.17 10.14 -1.28
N ALA A 76 6.91 10.94 -2.02
CA ALA A 76 7.20 12.34 -1.69
C ALA A 76 6.17 13.33 -2.23
N SER A 77 5.04 12.89 -2.80
CA SER A 77 4.02 13.76 -3.34
C SER A 77 3.55 14.77 -2.29
N ALA A 78 3.64 16.06 -2.62
CA ALA A 78 3.12 17.15 -1.78
C ALA A 78 1.63 16.96 -1.45
N LEU A 79 0.87 16.31 -2.33
CA LEU A 79 -0.52 15.93 -2.11
C LEU A 79 -0.65 14.89 -0.99
N THR A 80 0.26 13.92 -0.89
CA THR A 80 0.23 12.93 0.20
C THR A 80 0.28 13.62 1.56
N LYS A 81 1.16 14.61 1.72
CA LYS A 81 1.26 15.38 2.97
C LYS A 81 -0.03 16.16 3.25
N LYS A 82 -0.59 16.85 2.24
CA LYS A 82 -1.84 17.59 2.38
C LYS A 82 -3.03 16.68 2.73
N ILE A 83 -3.09 15.49 2.14
CA ILE A 83 -4.12 14.48 2.44
C ILE A 83 -4.02 14.06 3.91
N THR A 84 -2.81 13.71 4.38
CA THR A 84 -2.60 13.32 5.79
C THR A 84 -2.98 14.46 6.74
N GLU A 85 -2.56 15.70 6.47
CA GLU A 85 -2.90 16.86 7.30
C GLU A 85 -4.42 17.12 7.35
N LYS A 86 -5.13 16.92 6.24
CA LYS A 86 -6.58 17.08 6.18
C LYS A 86 -7.34 15.93 6.85
N ASP A 87 -6.83 14.72 6.74
CA ASP A 87 -7.36 13.55 7.43
C ASP A 87 -7.24 13.70 8.95
N ASP A 88 -6.04 14.06 9.44
CA ASP A 88 -5.80 14.34 10.86
C ASP A 88 -6.74 15.46 11.39
N GLN A 89 -6.98 16.50 10.57
CA GLN A 89 -7.89 17.58 10.92
C GLN A 89 -9.35 17.08 11.01
N LEU A 90 -9.78 16.26 10.06
CA LEU A 90 -11.12 15.67 10.02
C LEU A 90 -11.35 14.74 11.21
N ASP A 91 -10.38 13.89 11.51
CA ASP A 91 -10.41 13.02 12.68
C ASP A 91 -10.52 13.80 14.00
N ALA A 92 -9.75 14.86 14.15
CA ALA A 92 -9.80 15.73 15.31
C ALA A 92 -11.16 16.41 15.48
N LEU A 93 -11.80 16.86 14.39
CA LEU A 93 -13.14 17.46 14.41
C LEU A 93 -14.20 16.45 14.82
N VAL A 94 -14.18 15.24 14.25
CA VAL A 94 -15.11 14.16 14.60
C VAL A 94 -14.91 13.72 16.06
N ALA A 95 -13.68 13.57 16.49
CA ALA A 95 -13.37 13.26 17.89
C ALA A 95 -13.87 14.34 18.85
N SER A 96 -13.71 15.63 18.50
CA SER A 96 -14.19 16.78 19.26
C SER A 96 -15.71 16.79 19.36
N LEU A 97 -16.43 16.53 18.25
CA LEU A 97 -17.89 16.39 18.23
C LEU A 97 -18.33 15.32 19.23
N MET A 98 -17.78 14.12 19.15
CA MET A 98 -18.12 13.00 20.02
C MET A 98 -17.78 13.27 21.50
N ALA A 99 -16.63 13.88 21.76
CA ALA A 99 -16.20 14.23 23.10
C ALA A 99 -17.12 15.27 23.74
N THR A 100 -17.54 16.29 22.97
CA THR A 100 -18.48 17.31 23.45
C THR A 100 -19.84 16.71 23.77
N VAL A 101 -20.40 15.89 22.88
CA VAL A 101 -21.67 15.19 23.14
C VAL A 101 -21.56 14.34 24.41
N LYS A 102 -20.47 13.58 24.57
CA LYS A 102 -20.22 12.76 25.77
C LYS A 102 -20.12 13.62 27.04
N ALA A 103 -19.46 14.76 27.00
CA ALA A 103 -19.33 15.67 28.13
C ALA A 103 -20.71 16.25 28.54
N MET A 104 -21.56 16.59 27.58
CA MET A 104 -22.89 17.14 27.83
C MET A 104 -23.89 16.17 28.48
N LEU A 105 -23.62 14.85 28.39
CA LEU A 105 -24.40 13.82 29.12
C LEU A 105 -24.34 13.97 30.66
N THR A 106 -23.28 14.64 31.16
CA THR A 106 -23.06 14.80 32.61
C THR A 106 -23.50 16.19 33.13
N VAL A 107 -23.96 17.09 32.26
CA VAL A 107 -24.37 18.44 32.64
C VAL A 107 -25.74 18.37 33.27
N PRO A 108 -25.99 18.91 34.50
CA PRO A 108 -27.26 18.78 35.19
C PRO A 108 -28.30 19.81 34.68
N VAL A 109 -28.48 19.88 33.35
CA VAL A 109 -29.48 20.71 32.66
C VAL A 109 -30.25 19.77 31.75
N ALA A 110 -31.51 19.51 32.05
CA ALA A 110 -32.35 18.50 31.39
C ALA A 110 -32.33 18.64 29.86
N SER A 111 -32.55 19.85 29.33
CA SER A 111 -32.59 20.09 27.88
C SER A 111 -31.27 19.80 27.17
N LEU A 112 -30.12 20.02 27.81
CA LEU A 112 -28.80 19.71 27.25
C LEU A 112 -28.53 18.21 27.34
N MET A 113 -28.94 17.58 28.42
CA MET A 113 -28.78 16.15 28.61
C MET A 113 -29.65 15.35 27.62
N ASP A 114 -30.89 15.75 27.39
CA ASP A 114 -31.78 15.12 26.40
C ASP A 114 -31.20 15.22 24.99
N ALA A 115 -30.75 16.42 24.57
CA ALA A 115 -30.07 16.63 23.29
C ALA A 115 -28.78 15.80 23.14
N ALA A 116 -28.02 15.68 24.23
CA ALA A 116 -26.79 14.88 24.23
C ALA A 116 -27.10 13.37 24.15
N GLN A 117 -28.15 12.89 24.79
CA GLN A 117 -28.60 11.49 24.68
C GLN A 117 -29.00 11.14 23.26
N GLU A 118 -29.79 12.01 22.63
CA GLU A 118 -30.24 11.90 21.24
C GLU A 118 -29.02 11.78 20.29
N LEU A 119 -28.10 12.75 20.35
CA LEU A 119 -26.91 12.73 19.50
C LEU A 119 -25.95 11.58 19.82
N SER A 120 -25.82 11.19 21.09
CA SER A 120 -24.95 10.06 21.47
C SER A 120 -25.43 8.73 20.90
N ALA A 121 -26.76 8.52 20.88
CA ALA A 121 -27.34 7.32 20.26
C ALA A 121 -27.08 7.30 18.74
N MET A 122 -27.38 8.43 18.07
CA MET A 122 -27.20 8.60 16.63
C MET A 122 -25.71 8.44 16.21
N LEU A 123 -24.76 8.99 16.98
CA LEU A 123 -23.33 8.94 16.68
C LEU A 123 -22.68 7.58 16.99
N SER A 124 -23.39 6.67 17.67
CA SER A 124 -22.82 5.38 18.10
C SER A 124 -22.20 4.53 16.96
N PRO A 125 -22.82 4.42 15.77
CA PRO A 125 -22.25 3.66 14.67
C PRO A 125 -20.93 4.24 14.09
N TYR A 126 -20.67 5.53 14.32
CA TYR A 126 -19.58 6.28 13.71
C TYR A 126 -18.31 6.37 14.58
N LYS A 127 -18.27 5.70 15.74
CA LYS A 127 -17.16 5.79 16.71
C LYS A 127 -15.79 5.36 16.17
N SER A 128 -15.77 4.50 15.16
CA SER A 128 -14.52 3.94 14.61
C SER A 128 -14.15 4.48 13.24
N VAL A 129 -14.78 5.57 12.79
CA VAL A 129 -14.61 6.13 11.44
C VAL A 129 -13.14 6.45 11.12
N HIS A 130 -12.36 6.89 12.10
CA HIS A 130 -10.93 7.19 11.98
C HIS A 130 -10.02 5.96 11.69
N ARG A 131 -10.57 4.74 11.69
CA ARG A 131 -9.81 3.51 11.41
C ARG A 131 -10.01 2.99 10.00
N LEU A 132 -10.89 3.60 9.27
CA LEU A 132 -11.26 3.20 7.92
C LEU A 132 -10.25 3.73 6.89
N SER A 133 -10.29 3.17 5.68
CA SER A 133 -9.58 3.78 4.56
C SER A 133 -10.21 5.14 4.20
N TYR A 134 -9.47 6.03 3.58
CA TYR A 134 -9.96 7.36 3.20
C TYR A 134 -11.31 7.34 2.47
N VAL A 135 -11.51 6.38 1.56
CA VAL A 135 -12.76 6.27 0.79
C VAL A 135 -13.92 5.85 1.70
N GLU A 136 -13.71 4.83 2.52
CA GLU A 136 -14.70 4.34 3.47
C GLU A 136 -15.02 5.39 4.55
N GLN A 137 -14.00 6.08 5.05
CA GLN A 137 -14.13 7.17 6.01
C GLN A 137 -15.01 8.30 5.47
N LEU A 138 -14.72 8.79 4.25
CA LEU A 138 -15.52 9.85 3.62
C LEU A 138 -16.99 9.42 3.45
N GLN A 139 -17.22 8.16 3.06
CA GLN A 139 -18.57 7.61 2.89
C GLN A 139 -19.33 7.49 4.23
N MET A 140 -18.63 7.04 5.28
CA MET A 140 -19.22 6.96 6.62
C MET A 140 -19.52 8.35 7.20
N ILE A 141 -18.67 9.34 6.96
CA ILE A 141 -18.91 10.74 7.38
C ILE A 141 -20.06 11.34 6.61
N ASP A 142 -20.27 11.01 5.33
CA ASP A 142 -21.48 11.41 4.60
C ASP A 142 -22.75 10.89 5.29
N GLY A 143 -22.78 9.61 5.64
CA GLY A 143 -23.87 9.02 6.41
C GLY A 143 -24.10 9.72 7.75
N MET A 144 -23.01 10.01 8.48
CA MET A 144 -23.06 10.74 9.75
C MET A 144 -23.65 12.14 9.58
N LEU A 145 -23.24 12.90 8.57
CA LEU A 145 -23.77 14.25 8.30
C LEU A 145 -25.26 14.22 7.92
N MET A 146 -25.68 13.25 7.11
CA MET A 146 -27.10 13.05 6.78
C MET A 146 -27.94 12.72 8.01
N ASP A 147 -27.41 11.96 8.96
CA ASP A 147 -28.11 11.68 10.20
C ASP A 147 -28.11 12.89 11.14
N ILE A 148 -27.01 13.64 11.20
CA ILE A 148 -26.93 14.92 11.95
C ILE A 148 -28.00 15.93 11.49
N GLU A 149 -28.26 16.03 10.18
CA GLU A 149 -29.29 16.93 9.65
C GLU A 149 -30.70 16.64 10.23
N LYS A 150 -31.01 15.37 10.51
CA LYS A 150 -32.29 14.98 11.13
C LYS A 150 -32.40 15.40 12.60
N HIS A 151 -31.25 15.72 13.23
CA HIS A 151 -31.13 16.09 14.64
C HIS A 151 -30.64 17.54 14.84
N ASP A 152 -30.91 18.44 13.88
CA ASP A 152 -30.46 19.85 13.87
C ASP A 152 -30.81 20.62 15.14
N ALA A 153 -31.95 20.36 15.73
CA ALA A 153 -32.36 21.01 16.99
C ALA A 153 -31.42 20.64 18.16
N ALA A 154 -31.02 19.36 18.25
CA ALA A 154 -30.07 18.90 19.27
C ALA A 154 -28.66 19.43 19.02
N VAL A 155 -28.21 19.51 17.77
CA VAL A 155 -26.92 20.12 17.37
C VAL A 155 -26.86 21.58 17.79
N LYS A 156 -27.93 22.36 17.55
CA LYS A 156 -28.03 23.77 17.93
C LYS A 156 -28.08 23.94 19.45
N ALA A 157 -28.85 23.10 20.15
CA ALA A 157 -28.93 23.15 21.61
C ALA A 157 -27.55 22.93 22.28
N LEU A 158 -26.71 22.08 21.71
CA LEU A 158 -25.34 21.83 22.20
C LEU A 158 -24.26 22.78 21.64
N GLY A 159 -24.65 23.74 20.78
CA GLY A 159 -23.70 24.68 20.16
C GLY A 159 -22.72 24.05 19.18
N LEU A 160 -23.09 22.91 18.56
CA LEU A 160 -22.21 22.11 17.71
C LEU A 160 -22.27 22.48 16.23
N SER A 161 -23.13 23.44 15.82
CA SER A 161 -23.31 23.79 14.41
C SER A 161 -22.03 24.14 13.67
N ASN A 162 -21.11 24.90 14.30
CA ASN A 162 -19.85 25.26 13.70
C ASN A 162 -18.92 24.05 13.52
N VAL A 163 -18.92 23.11 14.47
CA VAL A 163 -18.11 21.90 14.35
C VAL A 163 -18.60 21.03 13.19
N VAL A 164 -19.92 20.88 13.03
CA VAL A 164 -20.56 20.16 11.93
C VAL A 164 -20.22 20.80 10.58
N GLU A 165 -20.28 22.13 10.50
CA GLU A 165 -19.90 22.88 9.31
C GLU A 165 -18.43 22.65 8.95
N GLN A 166 -17.51 22.70 9.94
CA GLN A 166 -16.09 22.44 9.70
C GLN A 166 -15.83 20.98 9.27
N ILE A 167 -16.55 20.00 9.81
CA ILE A 167 -16.48 18.60 9.33
C ILE A 167 -16.88 18.54 7.86
N THR A 168 -17.96 19.19 7.47
CA THR A 168 -18.45 19.20 6.09
C THR A 168 -17.42 19.81 5.13
N VAL A 169 -16.85 20.95 5.48
CA VAL A 169 -15.82 21.64 4.68
C VAL A 169 -14.56 20.80 4.56
N THR A 170 -14.03 20.34 5.70
CA THR A 170 -12.78 19.56 5.73
C THR A 170 -12.92 18.24 4.97
N LYS A 171 -14.06 17.55 5.09
CA LYS A 171 -14.39 16.35 4.32
C LYS A 171 -14.40 16.61 2.81
N ALA A 172 -15.01 17.73 2.38
CA ALA A 172 -15.04 18.09 0.96
C ALA A 172 -13.63 18.40 0.41
N GLU A 173 -12.81 19.12 1.17
CA GLU A 173 -11.42 19.42 0.81
C GLU A 173 -10.56 18.13 0.73
N LEU A 174 -10.72 17.21 1.68
CA LEU A 174 -10.05 15.91 1.66
C LEU A 174 -10.46 15.10 0.43
N GLY A 175 -11.74 15.07 0.08
CA GLY A 175 -12.24 14.42 -1.13
C GLY A 175 -11.61 14.97 -2.40
N ILE A 176 -11.51 16.29 -2.54
CA ILE A 176 -10.85 16.95 -3.68
C ILE A 176 -9.38 16.54 -3.78
N LEU A 177 -8.64 16.54 -2.67
CA LEU A 177 -7.23 16.15 -2.64
C LEU A 177 -7.02 14.68 -3.05
N ILE A 178 -7.92 13.78 -2.62
CA ILE A 178 -7.88 12.37 -2.99
C ILE A 178 -8.12 12.19 -4.50
N GLU A 179 -9.09 12.89 -5.07
CA GLU A 179 -9.35 12.85 -6.52
C GLU A 179 -8.19 13.45 -7.33
N GLN A 180 -7.60 14.56 -6.88
CA GLN A 180 -6.39 15.13 -7.48
C GLN A 180 -5.24 14.14 -7.48
N ARG A 181 -5.01 13.44 -6.35
CA ARG A 181 -3.98 12.40 -6.27
C ARG A 181 -4.24 11.22 -7.20
N LYS A 182 -5.50 10.82 -7.38
CA LYS A 182 -5.87 9.79 -8.37
C LYS A 182 -5.57 10.25 -9.79
N ALA A 183 -5.92 11.51 -10.13
CA ALA A 183 -5.65 12.08 -11.44
C ALA A 183 -4.13 12.16 -11.71
N GLU A 184 -3.32 12.64 -10.75
CA GLU A 184 -1.86 12.65 -10.89
C GLU A 184 -1.27 11.24 -11.07
N ALA A 185 -1.80 10.24 -10.36
CA ALA A 185 -1.35 8.86 -10.48
C ALA A 185 -1.69 8.25 -11.85
N ILE A 186 -2.79 8.67 -12.45
CA ILE A 186 -3.19 8.24 -13.80
C ILE A 186 -2.30 8.90 -14.86
N GLU A 187 -1.98 10.19 -14.72
CA GLU A 187 -1.31 10.98 -15.75
C GLU A 187 0.21 10.77 -15.79
N SER A 188 0.87 10.57 -14.65
CA SER A 188 2.34 10.61 -14.62
C SER A 188 3.06 9.30 -14.28
N ASP A 189 2.52 8.42 -13.43
CA ASP A 189 3.38 7.41 -12.80
C ASP A 189 2.95 5.94 -12.98
N MET A 190 1.67 5.61 -13.04
CA MET A 190 1.28 4.19 -13.11
C MET A 190 1.74 3.52 -14.41
N GLY A 191 1.63 4.22 -15.54
CA GLY A 191 2.12 3.70 -16.82
C GLY A 191 3.64 3.59 -16.87
N LYS A 192 4.36 4.56 -16.32
CA LYS A 192 5.83 4.55 -16.25
C LYS A 192 6.33 3.47 -15.29
N ILE A 193 5.74 3.36 -14.09
CA ILE A 193 6.11 2.34 -13.11
C ILE A 193 5.88 0.93 -13.69
N GLU A 194 4.75 0.69 -14.33
CA GLU A 194 4.45 -0.61 -14.94
C GLU A 194 5.41 -0.93 -16.08
N THR A 195 5.73 0.04 -16.92
CA THR A 195 6.71 -0.12 -18.00
C THR A 195 8.10 -0.42 -17.44
N LEU A 196 8.58 0.35 -16.47
CA LEU A 196 9.87 0.11 -15.82
C LEU A 196 9.95 -1.26 -15.14
N ARG A 197 8.86 -1.70 -14.49
CA ARG A 197 8.79 -3.03 -13.88
C ARG A 197 8.88 -4.14 -14.92
N MET A 198 8.21 -3.98 -16.05
CA MET A 198 8.26 -4.94 -17.15
C MET A 198 9.65 -5.02 -17.76
N GLU A 199 10.29 -3.87 -18.00
CA GLU A 199 11.68 -3.79 -18.47
C GLU A 199 12.67 -4.41 -17.47
N ALA A 200 12.48 -4.13 -16.18
CA ALA A 200 13.28 -4.67 -15.10
C ALA A 200 13.17 -6.21 -15.01
N VAL A 201 11.97 -6.76 -15.15
CA VAL A 201 11.77 -8.22 -15.20
C VAL A 201 12.49 -8.82 -16.41
N THR A 202 12.30 -8.23 -17.58
CA THR A 202 12.97 -8.69 -18.82
C THR A 202 14.48 -8.68 -18.67
N LEU A 203 15.03 -7.64 -18.05
CA LEU A 203 16.47 -7.52 -17.80
C LEU A 203 16.99 -8.57 -16.82
N LEU A 204 16.27 -8.80 -15.72
CA LEU A 204 16.60 -9.84 -14.75
C LEU A 204 16.53 -11.24 -15.38
N GLU A 205 15.46 -11.55 -16.10
CA GLU A 205 15.28 -12.86 -16.74
C GLU A 205 16.38 -13.11 -17.78
N ALA A 206 16.77 -12.09 -18.55
CA ALA A 206 17.85 -12.21 -19.51
C ALA A 206 19.21 -12.50 -18.82
N MET A 207 19.55 -11.74 -17.75
CA MET A 207 20.78 -11.97 -17.00
C MET A 207 20.79 -13.34 -16.32
N LEU A 208 19.71 -13.70 -15.64
CA LEU A 208 19.61 -14.99 -14.94
C LEU A 208 19.69 -16.17 -15.91
N SER A 209 19.12 -16.03 -17.11
CA SER A 209 19.20 -17.05 -18.16
C SER A 209 20.64 -17.23 -18.67
N GLU A 210 21.38 -16.15 -18.83
CA GLU A 210 22.78 -16.16 -19.25
C GLU A 210 23.68 -16.82 -18.19
N VAL A 211 23.56 -16.38 -16.91
CA VAL A 211 24.30 -17.00 -15.79
C VAL A 211 23.96 -18.49 -15.67
N TYR A 212 22.68 -18.84 -15.87
CA TYR A 212 22.25 -20.23 -15.82
C TYR A 212 22.82 -21.07 -16.95
N ALA A 213 22.82 -20.56 -18.17
CA ALA A 213 23.40 -21.27 -19.31
C ALA A 213 24.90 -21.60 -19.06
N HIS A 214 25.66 -20.65 -18.54
CA HIS A 214 27.06 -20.88 -18.16
C HIS A 214 27.18 -21.84 -16.98
N HIS A 215 26.32 -21.74 -15.95
CA HIS A 215 26.33 -22.68 -14.82
C HIS A 215 26.09 -24.14 -15.26
N MET A 216 25.25 -24.34 -16.27
CA MET A 216 24.94 -25.68 -16.80
C MET A 216 26.15 -26.27 -17.59
N LEU A 217 26.94 -25.42 -18.22
CA LEU A 217 28.14 -25.84 -18.95
C LEU A 217 29.32 -26.04 -18.02
N GLU A 218 29.54 -25.11 -17.10
CA GLU A 218 30.63 -25.07 -16.15
C GLU A 218 30.15 -24.48 -14.82
N ALA A 219 29.63 -25.34 -13.93
CA ALA A 219 29.13 -24.94 -12.64
C ALA A 219 30.24 -24.31 -11.78
N SER A 220 30.03 -23.10 -11.29
CA SER A 220 30.93 -22.44 -10.35
C SER A 220 30.24 -22.25 -8.99
N GLU A 221 31.04 -22.12 -7.93
CA GLU A 221 30.55 -21.80 -6.60
C GLU A 221 29.81 -20.43 -6.59
N ALA A 222 30.34 -19.44 -7.31
CA ALA A 222 29.76 -18.12 -7.43
C ALA A 222 28.34 -18.17 -8.04
N SER A 223 28.17 -18.85 -9.17
CA SER A 223 26.86 -18.98 -9.80
C SER A 223 25.85 -19.76 -8.92
N ALA A 224 26.33 -20.80 -8.21
CA ALA A 224 25.51 -21.54 -7.26
C ALA A 224 25.05 -20.66 -6.07
N GLN A 225 25.94 -19.88 -5.47
CA GLN A 225 25.62 -18.94 -4.40
C GLN A 225 24.65 -17.86 -4.89
N PHE A 226 24.83 -17.35 -6.09
CA PHE A 226 23.95 -16.36 -6.66
C PHE A 226 22.52 -16.89 -6.84
N PHE A 227 22.35 -18.09 -7.40
CA PHE A 227 21.02 -18.71 -7.53
C PHE A 227 20.35 -18.99 -6.19
N ASN A 228 21.10 -19.46 -5.20
CA ASN A 228 20.57 -19.65 -3.85
C ASN A 228 20.11 -18.32 -3.23
N PHE A 229 20.82 -17.24 -3.45
CA PHE A 229 20.42 -15.90 -2.99
C PHE A 229 19.15 -15.40 -3.69
N VAL A 230 19.06 -15.55 -5.02
CA VAL A 230 17.87 -15.15 -5.80
C VAL A 230 16.67 -15.95 -5.33
N ASP A 231 16.79 -17.26 -5.17
CA ASP A 231 15.71 -18.14 -4.71
C ASP A 231 15.24 -17.75 -3.30
N ALA A 232 16.14 -17.52 -2.37
CA ALA A 232 15.82 -17.08 -1.03
C ALA A 232 15.10 -15.70 -1.03
N THR A 233 15.57 -14.78 -1.87
CA THR A 233 14.99 -13.43 -1.98
C THR A 233 13.58 -13.49 -2.54
N LEU A 234 13.33 -14.31 -3.55
CA LEU A 234 12.00 -14.53 -4.12
C LEU A 234 11.05 -15.20 -3.12
N THR A 235 11.53 -16.25 -2.45
CA THR A 235 10.75 -16.97 -1.43
C THR A 235 10.32 -16.03 -0.29
N ASN A 236 11.22 -15.17 0.17
CA ASN A 236 10.89 -14.17 1.19
C ASN A 236 9.86 -13.17 0.70
N ALA A 237 9.96 -12.69 -0.53
CA ALA A 237 9.00 -11.76 -1.13
C ALA A 237 7.61 -12.40 -1.30
N GLU A 238 7.54 -13.66 -1.71
CA GLU A 238 6.29 -14.42 -1.83
C GLU A 238 5.65 -14.69 -0.46
N THR A 239 6.46 -15.02 0.54
CA THR A 239 5.98 -15.20 1.92
C THR A 239 5.38 -13.90 2.46
N ALA A 240 6.05 -12.77 2.26
CA ALA A 240 5.54 -11.46 2.65
C ALA A 240 4.22 -11.13 1.94
N LEU A 241 4.11 -11.43 0.64
CA LEU A 241 2.89 -11.26 -0.13
C LEU A 241 1.76 -12.13 0.41
N ALA A 242 2.02 -13.40 0.72
CA ALA A 242 1.03 -14.33 1.27
C ALA A 242 0.50 -13.84 2.64
N VAL A 243 1.39 -13.39 3.53
CA VAL A 243 1.02 -12.82 4.83
C VAL A 243 0.14 -11.58 4.67
N ARG A 244 0.50 -10.68 3.74
CA ARG A 244 -0.30 -9.47 3.46
C ARG A 244 -1.69 -9.83 2.94
N THR A 245 -1.77 -10.78 2.01
CA THR A 245 -3.05 -11.22 1.43
C THR A 245 -3.94 -11.87 2.49
N ALA A 246 -3.37 -12.75 3.33
CA ALA A 246 -4.11 -13.39 4.41
C ALA A 246 -4.63 -12.39 5.47
N LYS A 247 -3.84 -11.36 5.81
CA LYS A 247 -4.29 -10.28 6.71
C LYS A 247 -5.46 -9.50 6.11
N ARG A 248 -5.41 -9.23 4.79
CA ARG A 248 -6.47 -8.51 4.09
C ARG A 248 -7.77 -9.32 4.04
N SER A 249 -7.70 -10.61 3.75
CA SER A 249 -8.87 -11.50 3.75
C SER A 249 -9.52 -11.59 5.13
N LYS A 250 -8.73 -11.78 6.20
CA LYS A 250 -9.24 -11.80 7.58
C LYS A 250 -9.95 -10.50 7.95
N LYS A 251 -9.37 -9.36 7.56
CA LYS A 251 -9.99 -8.07 7.83
C LYS A 251 -11.34 -7.93 7.11
N GLN A 252 -11.44 -8.41 5.86
CA GLN A 252 -12.69 -8.40 5.11
C GLN A 252 -13.75 -9.34 5.72
N GLU A 253 -13.35 -10.54 6.18
CA GLU A 253 -14.24 -11.48 6.86
C GLU A 253 -14.77 -10.89 8.20
N GLU A 254 -13.90 -10.27 9.00
CA GLU A 254 -14.28 -9.60 10.25
C GLU A 254 -15.23 -8.41 10.00
N GLU A 255 -15.05 -7.69 8.89
CA GLU A 255 -15.90 -6.57 8.48
C GLU A 255 -17.28 -7.07 7.99
N GLU A 256 -17.35 -8.18 7.26
CA GLU A 256 -18.60 -8.81 6.82
C GLU A 256 -19.39 -9.42 8.00
N GLU A 257 -18.72 -10.04 8.97
CA GLU A 257 -19.38 -10.55 10.19
C GLU A 257 -19.98 -9.42 11.03
N THR A 258 -19.28 -8.27 11.13
CA THR A 258 -19.80 -7.12 11.89
C THR A 258 -20.93 -6.38 11.19
N MET A 259 -21.10 -6.50 9.88
CA MET A 259 -22.23 -5.92 9.14
C MET A 259 -23.49 -6.79 9.18
N ASN A 260 -23.37 -8.08 9.51
CA ASN A 260 -24.48 -9.03 9.54
C ASN A 260 -25.08 -9.24 10.94
N VAL A 261 -24.65 -8.49 11.96
CA VAL A 261 -25.16 -8.49 13.35
C VAL A 261 -25.81 -7.13 13.67
#